data_f45da5ceebe1ff945e023968fd675caa
#
_entry.id   f45da5ceebe1ff945e023968fd675caa
#
_cell.length_a   1.000
_cell.length_b   1.000
_cell.length_c   1.000
_cell.angle_alpha   90.00
_cell.angle_beta   90.00
_cell.angle_gamma   90.00
#
_symmetry.space_group_name_H-M   'P 1'
#
loop_
_entity.id
_entity.type
_entity.pdbx_description
1 polymer ?
#
loop_
_entity_poly.entity_id
_entity_poly.type
_entity_poly.pdbx_seq_one_letter_code
_entity_poly.pdbx_strand_id
1 'polypeptide(L)'
;ITFLRSLENLEDLDMKESASIKKPFIRLQIKIKEEIVSMGLKNIDPIKQAGTYVKPENWNDLLEDRDTILIDTRNNYECSIGSFNSSINPNIKNFKQFPKWVNKQKFSETDKQTKKIAMFCTGGIRCEKASSYMKNQGFENVYHLKGGILKYLEEIDKKQSKWEGECFVFDDR
;
A
#
# COMPACT_ATOMS: atom_id res chain seq x y z
N ILE A 1 -9.29 18.07 -14.08
CA ILE A 1 -9.99 17.44 -12.93
C ILE A 1 -11.46 17.80 -12.88
N THR A 2 -11.82 19.06 -13.13
CA THR A 2 -13.22 19.55 -13.11
C THR A 2 -14.16 18.69 -13.97
N PHE A 3 -13.74 18.35 -15.19
CA PHE A 3 -14.49 17.44 -16.06
C PHE A 3 -14.69 16.05 -15.42
N LEU A 4 -13.64 15.46 -14.81
CA LEU A 4 -13.76 14.16 -14.17
C LEU A 4 -14.73 14.19 -12.98
N ARG A 5 -14.69 15.26 -12.18
CA ARG A 5 -15.61 15.45 -11.06
C ARG A 5 -17.05 15.78 -11.46
N SER A 6 -17.29 16.12 -12.72
CA SER A 6 -18.66 16.27 -13.23
C SER A 6 -19.29 14.96 -13.69
N LEU A 7 -18.55 13.86 -13.66
CA LEU A 7 -19.07 12.53 -13.97
C LEU A 7 -19.67 11.90 -12.73
N GLU A 8 -20.76 11.16 -12.92
CA GLU A 8 -21.46 10.43 -11.85
C GLU A 8 -20.51 9.49 -11.10
N ASN A 9 -20.56 9.51 -9.78
CA ASN A 9 -19.70 8.75 -8.84
C ASN A 9 -18.20 9.14 -8.84
N LEU A 10 -17.82 10.29 -9.43
CA LEU A 10 -16.46 10.83 -9.40
C LEU A 10 -16.39 12.24 -8.80
N GLU A 11 -17.46 12.70 -8.14
CA GLU A 11 -17.57 14.04 -7.56
C GLU A 11 -16.47 14.32 -6.54
N ASP A 12 -16.18 13.33 -5.70
CA ASP A 12 -15.19 13.38 -4.62
C ASP A 12 -13.84 12.79 -5.03
N LEU A 13 -13.56 12.71 -6.34
CA LEU A 13 -12.31 12.14 -6.84
C LEU A 13 -11.11 12.86 -6.23
N ASP A 14 -10.33 12.10 -5.46
CA ASP A 14 -9.09 12.59 -4.86
C ASP A 14 -8.01 12.80 -5.92
N MET A 15 -7.21 13.85 -5.77
CA MET A 15 -6.19 14.22 -6.76
C MET A 15 -4.87 14.49 -6.05
N LYS A 16 -3.82 13.88 -6.58
CA LYS A 16 -2.44 14.19 -6.20
C LYS A 16 -1.73 14.89 -7.37
N GLU A 17 -1.23 16.08 -7.11
CA GLU A 17 -0.40 16.81 -8.07
C GLU A 17 1.08 16.64 -7.71
N SER A 18 1.93 16.51 -8.71
CA SER A 18 3.37 16.59 -8.57
C SER A 18 3.98 17.28 -9.79
N ALA A 19 5.06 18.02 -9.57
CA ALA A 19 5.76 18.73 -10.62
C ALA A 19 7.04 18.00 -11.02
N SER A 20 7.41 18.10 -12.30
CA SER A 20 8.66 17.58 -12.81
C SER A 20 9.31 18.62 -13.73
N ILE A 21 10.64 18.77 -13.66
CA ILE A 21 11.40 19.67 -14.55
C ILE A 21 11.39 19.14 -15.97
N LYS A 22 11.39 17.81 -16.14
CA LYS A 22 11.34 17.15 -17.45
C LYS A 22 9.96 16.53 -17.63
N LYS A 23 9.55 16.35 -18.90
CA LYS A 23 8.32 15.64 -19.23
C LYS A 23 8.39 14.18 -18.70
N PRO A 24 7.58 13.80 -17.67
CA PRO A 24 7.74 12.51 -17.00
C PRO A 24 7.17 11.34 -17.80
N PHE A 25 6.35 11.61 -18.84
CA PHE A 25 5.74 10.60 -19.67
C PHE A 25 5.80 10.99 -21.15
N ILE A 26 6.10 10.03 -22.02
CA ILE A 26 6.19 10.23 -23.47
C ILE A 26 4.79 10.52 -24.04
N ARG A 27 3.77 9.81 -23.55
CA ARG A 27 2.38 9.94 -24.05
C ARG A 27 1.37 9.55 -22.97
N LEU A 28 0.17 10.15 -23.03
CA LEU A 28 -1.00 9.69 -22.27
C LEU A 28 -1.43 8.30 -22.77
N GLN A 29 -1.58 7.35 -21.85
CA GLN A 29 -2.13 6.03 -22.13
C GLN A 29 -3.35 5.79 -21.24
N ILE A 30 -4.46 5.44 -21.84
CA ILE A 30 -5.70 5.02 -21.17
C ILE A 30 -5.90 3.55 -21.47
N LYS A 31 -5.97 2.70 -20.44
CA LYS A 31 -6.16 1.26 -20.60
C LYS A 31 -7.28 0.77 -19.69
N ILE A 32 -8.22 0.05 -20.25
CA ILE A 32 -9.24 -0.68 -19.49
C ILE A 32 -8.60 -1.98 -19.01
N LYS A 33 -8.68 -2.23 -17.71
CA LYS A 33 -8.15 -3.44 -17.07
C LYS A 33 -9.19 -4.01 -16.11
N GLU A 34 -9.25 -5.33 -16.01
CA GLU A 34 -10.09 -6.01 -15.00
C GLU A 34 -9.62 -5.72 -13.56
N GLU A 35 -8.32 -5.51 -13.38
CA GLU A 35 -7.73 -5.14 -12.10
C GLU A 35 -6.75 -3.97 -12.28
N ILE A 36 -6.89 -2.92 -11.49
CA ILE A 36 -5.93 -1.80 -11.47
C ILE A 36 -4.56 -2.33 -11.05
N VAL A 37 -4.53 -3.15 -10.00
CA VAL A 37 -3.34 -3.86 -9.52
C VAL A 37 -3.65 -5.34 -9.48
N SER A 38 -2.92 -6.13 -10.27
CA SER A 38 -3.22 -7.55 -10.45
C SER A 38 -2.72 -8.37 -9.27
N MET A 39 -3.65 -8.91 -8.48
CA MET A 39 -3.40 -9.94 -7.48
C MET A 39 -3.72 -11.34 -8.02
N GLY A 40 -4.58 -11.43 -9.04
CA GLY A 40 -4.97 -12.68 -9.68
C GLY A 40 -6.00 -13.50 -8.90
N LEU A 41 -6.73 -12.87 -7.99
CA LEU A 41 -7.80 -13.48 -7.20
C LEU A 41 -9.13 -12.79 -7.47
N LYS A 42 -10.15 -13.57 -7.87
CA LYS A 42 -11.47 -13.02 -8.25
C LYS A 42 -12.33 -12.55 -7.06
N ASN A 43 -12.07 -13.05 -5.86
CA ASN A 43 -12.92 -12.83 -4.68
C ASN A 43 -12.36 -11.76 -3.72
N ILE A 44 -11.51 -10.87 -4.21
CA ILE A 44 -10.96 -9.77 -3.42
C ILE A 44 -11.63 -8.47 -3.86
N ASP A 45 -12.44 -7.93 -2.98
CA ASP A 45 -13.23 -6.72 -3.22
C ASP A 45 -12.92 -5.68 -2.12
N PRO A 46 -11.98 -4.75 -2.37
CA PRO A 46 -11.61 -3.73 -1.40
C PRO A 46 -12.75 -2.75 -1.08
N ILE A 47 -13.73 -2.61 -1.96
CA ILE A 47 -14.88 -1.72 -1.72
C ILE A 47 -15.76 -2.30 -0.61
N LYS A 48 -15.97 -3.62 -0.61
CA LYS A 48 -16.77 -4.30 0.42
C LYS A 48 -16.02 -4.46 1.72
N GLN A 49 -14.73 -4.77 1.65
CA GLN A 49 -13.93 -5.06 2.82
C GLN A 49 -12.47 -4.71 2.58
N ALA A 50 -12.01 -3.62 3.16
CA ALA A 50 -10.60 -3.24 3.24
C ALA A 50 -10.13 -3.17 4.69
N GLY A 51 -8.83 -3.09 4.90
CA GLY A 51 -8.26 -2.76 6.20
C GLY A 51 -8.53 -1.31 6.58
N THR A 52 -8.22 -0.98 7.82
CA THR A 52 -8.34 0.38 8.33
C THR A 52 -7.24 1.28 7.75
N TYR A 53 -7.62 2.40 7.16
CA TYR A 53 -6.69 3.43 6.72
C TYR A 53 -6.06 4.15 7.90
N VAL A 54 -4.74 4.17 7.97
CA VAL A 54 -3.98 4.94 8.96
C VAL A 54 -3.32 6.11 8.26
N LYS A 55 -3.57 7.32 8.73
CA LYS A 55 -2.93 8.52 8.20
C LYS A 55 -1.43 8.53 8.55
N PRO A 56 -0.59 9.22 7.75
CA PRO A 56 0.84 9.35 8.04
C PRO A 56 1.15 9.82 9.46
N GLU A 57 0.41 10.78 9.99
CA GLU A 57 0.57 11.34 11.34
C GLU A 57 0.45 10.31 12.47
N ASN A 58 -0.35 9.25 12.27
CA ASN A 58 -0.57 8.17 13.25
C ASN A 58 0.19 6.89 12.89
N TRP A 59 0.94 6.90 11.81
CA TRP A 59 1.62 5.70 11.31
C TRP A 59 2.75 5.26 12.23
N ASN A 60 3.56 6.20 12.70
CA ASN A 60 4.68 5.90 13.58
C ASN A 60 4.24 5.27 14.90
N ASP A 61 3.13 5.72 15.48
CA ASP A 61 2.57 5.17 16.73
C ASP A 61 2.14 3.70 16.52
N LEU A 62 1.52 3.41 15.37
CA LEU A 62 1.18 2.02 15.02
C LEU A 62 2.43 1.14 14.89
N LEU A 63 3.52 1.67 14.33
CA LEU A 63 4.77 0.91 14.17
C LEU A 63 5.53 0.69 15.50
N GLU A 64 5.30 1.50 16.51
CA GLU A 64 5.88 1.35 17.84
C GLU A 64 5.19 0.28 18.69
N ASP A 65 3.99 -0.11 18.32
CA ASP A 65 3.27 -1.16 18.99
C ASP A 65 3.93 -2.53 18.74
N ARG A 66 4.28 -3.23 19.81
CA ARG A 66 5.00 -4.53 19.77
C ARG A 66 4.20 -5.67 19.13
N ASP A 67 2.88 -5.53 19.06
CA ASP A 67 2.00 -6.49 18.42
C ASP A 67 1.77 -6.19 16.94
N THR A 68 2.42 -5.16 16.41
CA THR A 68 2.35 -4.79 15.00
C THR A 68 3.36 -5.60 14.17
N ILE A 69 2.84 -6.27 13.15
CA ILE A 69 3.62 -6.89 12.08
C ILE A 69 3.53 -5.99 10.85
N LEU A 70 4.64 -5.37 10.48
CA LEU A 70 4.72 -4.47 9.34
C LEU A 70 5.15 -5.22 8.07
N ILE A 71 4.36 -5.12 7.01
CA ILE A 71 4.58 -5.83 5.74
C ILE A 71 4.69 -4.83 4.60
N ASP A 72 5.79 -4.91 3.85
CA ASP A 72 5.96 -4.20 2.59
C ASP A 72 5.28 -4.98 1.46
N THR A 73 4.23 -4.43 0.86
CA THR A 73 3.50 -5.13 -0.22
C THR A 73 4.07 -4.86 -1.61
N ARG A 74 5.23 -4.22 -1.69
CA ARG A 74 5.91 -3.90 -2.95
C ARG A 74 6.70 -5.10 -3.48
N ASN A 75 7.16 -4.97 -4.71
CA ASN A 75 8.08 -5.93 -5.29
C ASN A 75 9.48 -5.78 -4.72
N ASN A 76 10.25 -6.83 -4.73
CA ASN A 76 11.59 -6.87 -4.12
C ASN A 76 12.53 -5.75 -4.63
N TYR A 77 12.49 -5.41 -5.92
CA TYR A 77 13.31 -4.34 -6.48
C TYR A 77 12.96 -2.95 -5.91
N GLU A 78 11.71 -2.73 -5.51
CA GLU A 78 11.28 -1.49 -4.84
C GLU A 78 11.75 -1.46 -3.38
N CYS A 79 11.66 -2.60 -2.68
CA CYS A 79 12.10 -2.73 -1.30
C CYS A 79 13.62 -2.54 -1.15
N SER A 80 14.41 -2.95 -2.15
CA SER A 80 15.89 -2.91 -2.10
C SER A 80 16.47 -1.50 -2.08
N ILE A 81 15.72 -0.48 -2.48
CA ILE A 81 16.18 0.92 -2.48
C ILE A 81 15.70 1.73 -1.29
N GLY A 82 14.76 1.22 -0.53
CA GLY A 82 14.30 1.83 0.71
C GLY A 82 13.05 1.17 1.26
N SER A 83 12.91 1.19 2.59
CA SER A 83 11.77 0.61 3.31
C SER A 83 11.65 1.20 4.71
N PHE A 84 10.55 0.93 5.40
CA PHE A 84 10.45 1.19 6.82
C PHE A 84 11.29 0.20 7.62
N ASN A 85 11.93 0.67 8.68
CA ASN A 85 12.61 -0.18 9.63
C ASN A 85 11.68 -1.27 10.17
N SER A 86 12.22 -2.46 10.36
CA SER A 86 11.51 -3.64 10.87
C SER A 86 10.40 -4.18 9.96
N SER A 87 10.26 -3.66 8.72
CA SER A 87 9.29 -4.21 7.79
C SER A 87 9.70 -5.59 7.26
N ILE A 88 8.73 -6.47 7.14
CA ILE A 88 8.92 -7.75 6.48
C ILE A 88 8.85 -7.52 4.97
N ASN A 89 9.94 -7.85 4.27
CA ASN A 89 9.96 -7.93 2.81
C ASN A 89 9.53 -9.34 2.37
N PRO A 90 8.37 -9.50 1.69
CA PRO A 90 7.93 -10.78 1.17
C PRO A 90 8.83 -11.38 0.08
N ASN A 91 9.80 -10.61 -0.41
CA ASN A 91 10.72 -10.99 -1.49
C ASN A 91 9.99 -11.49 -2.74
N ILE A 92 8.92 -10.79 -3.14
CA ILE A 92 8.10 -11.11 -4.30
C ILE A 92 8.58 -10.36 -5.54
N LYS A 93 8.55 -11.01 -6.69
CA LYS A 93 8.88 -10.40 -7.99
C LYS A 93 7.70 -9.61 -8.57
N ASN A 94 6.49 -9.98 -8.19
CA ASN A 94 5.26 -9.30 -8.58
C ASN A 94 4.16 -9.55 -7.53
N PHE A 95 3.19 -8.65 -7.48
CA PHE A 95 2.14 -8.65 -6.46
C PHE A 95 1.22 -9.88 -6.47
N LYS A 96 1.14 -10.62 -7.59
CA LYS A 96 0.40 -11.91 -7.66
C LYS A 96 0.99 -12.99 -6.74
N GLN A 97 2.24 -12.82 -6.32
CA GLN A 97 2.87 -13.77 -5.40
C GLN A 97 2.54 -13.52 -3.93
N PHE A 98 1.95 -12.37 -3.60
CA PHE A 98 1.64 -11.98 -2.22
C PHE A 98 0.73 -13.01 -1.50
N PRO A 99 -0.38 -13.49 -2.07
CA PRO A 99 -1.21 -14.51 -1.43
C PRO A 99 -0.44 -15.79 -1.09
N LYS A 100 0.39 -16.26 -2.03
CA LYS A 100 1.22 -17.45 -1.81
C LYS A 100 2.23 -17.25 -0.68
N TRP A 101 2.79 -16.04 -0.57
CA TRP A 101 3.70 -15.70 0.51
C TRP A 101 2.97 -15.71 1.86
N VAL A 102 1.81 -15.06 1.98
CA VAL A 102 1.00 -15.05 3.22
C VAL A 102 0.69 -16.46 3.69
N ASN A 103 0.25 -17.34 2.79
CA ASN A 103 -0.08 -18.73 3.13
C ASN A 103 1.12 -19.54 3.64
N LYS A 104 2.34 -19.14 3.31
CA LYS A 104 3.58 -19.77 3.80
C LYS A 104 3.97 -19.33 5.21
N GLN A 105 3.48 -18.19 5.70
CA GLN A 105 3.87 -17.63 6.99
C GLN A 105 3.33 -18.44 8.17
N LYS A 106 2.34 -19.33 7.97
CA LYS A 106 1.75 -20.19 9.01
C LYS A 106 1.30 -19.41 10.26
N PHE A 107 0.66 -18.25 10.05
CA PHE A 107 0.04 -17.51 11.15
C PHE A 107 -0.96 -18.40 11.88
N SER A 108 -0.86 -18.43 13.22
CA SER A 108 -1.83 -19.15 14.07
C SER A 108 -3.17 -18.39 14.09
N GLU A 109 -4.24 -19.06 14.51
CA GLU A 109 -5.53 -18.39 14.72
C GLU A 109 -5.44 -17.30 15.79
N THR A 110 -4.59 -17.49 16.80
CA THR A 110 -4.31 -16.46 17.82
C THR A 110 -3.64 -15.24 17.19
N ASP A 111 -2.65 -15.43 16.31
CA ASP A 111 -2.01 -14.31 15.62
C ASP A 111 -3.01 -13.51 14.77
N LYS A 112 -3.95 -14.19 14.12
CA LYS A 112 -4.96 -13.51 13.30
C LYS A 112 -5.90 -12.64 14.13
N GLN A 113 -6.17 -13.00 15.37
CA GLN A 113 -7.04 -12.27 16.29
C GLN A 113 -6.29 -11.15 17.03
N THR A 114 -5.06 -11.40 17.45
CA THR A 114 -4.33 -10.51 18.38
C THR A 114 -3.33 -9.59 17.70
N LYS A 115 -2.66 -10.05 16.62
CA LYS A 115 -1.64 -9.24 15.95
C LYS A 115 -2.26 -8.15 15.08
N LYS A 116 -1.60 -7.00 15.02
CA LYS A 116 -1.92 -5.89 14.13
C LYS A 116 -1.10 -6.04 12.85
N ILE A 117 -1.75 -6.26 11.74
CA ILE A 117 -1.09 -6.34 10.43
C ILE A 117 -1.10 -4.94 9.80
N ALA A 118 0.03 -4.28 9.78
CA ALA A 118 0.23 -2.99 9.13
C ALA A 118 0.88 -3.19 7.76
N MET A 119 0.34 -2.56 6.72
CA MET A 119 0.84 -2.73 5.35
C MET A 119 1.03 -1.39 4.66
N PHE A 120 2.04 -1.32 3.81
CA PHE A 120 2.32 -0.14 2.99
C PHE A 120 2.75 -0.50 1.58
N CYS A 121 2.59 0.46 0.67
CA CYS A 121 3.18 0.43 -0.67
C CYS A 121 3.43 1.87 -1.13
N THR A 122 3.89 2.09 -2.35
CA THR A 122 4.25 3.42 -2.87
C THR A 122 3.11 4.44 -2.74
N GLY A 123 1.91 4.13 -3.27
CA GLY A 123 0.76 5.05 -3.29
C GLY A 123 -0.50 4.54 -2.59
N GLY A 124 -0.45 3.39 -1.88
CA GLY A 124 -1.58 2.83 -1.13
C GLY A 124 -2.43 1.80 -1.89
N ILE A 125 -2.48 1.81 -3.20
CA ILE A 125 -3.43 1.01 -4.02
C ILE A 125 -3.25 -0.51 -3.85
N ARG A 126 -2.01 -1.02 -3.79
CA ARG A 126 -1.76 -2.45 -3.53
C ARG A 126 -2.27 -2.87 -2.16
N CYS A 127 -2.16 -1.96 -1.18
CA CYS A 127 -2.57 -2.24 0.19
C CYS A 127 -4.08 -2.41 0.34
N GLU A 128 -4.89 -1.76 -0.46
CA GLU A 128 -6.34 -1.97 -0.46
C GLU A 128 -6.68 -3.43 -0.75
N LYS A 129 -6.08 -4.01 -1.80
CA LYS A 129 -6.27 -5.42 -2.13
C LYS A 129 -5.60 -6.37 -1.13
N ALA A 130 -4.38 -6.03 -0.69
CA ALA A 130 -3.67 -6.84 0.30
C ALA A 130 -4.44 -6.91 1.62
N SER A 131 -4.98 -5.78 2.10
CA SER A 131 -5.76 -5.74 3.34
C SER A 131 -7.09 -6.47 3.22
N SER A 132 -7.78 -6.35 2.10
CA SER A 132 -8.97 -7.13 1.80
C SER A 132 -8.67 -8.63 1.82
N TYR A 133 -7.56 -9.04 1.20
CA TYR A 133 -7.11 -10.43 1.23
C TYR A 133 -6.82 -10.90 2.66
N MET A 134 -6.07 -10.14 3.47
CA MET A 134 -5.76 -10.48 4.86
C MET A 134 -7.04 -10.64 5.70
N LYS A 135 -8.01 -9.73 5.54
CA LYS A 135 -9.33 -9.84 6.17
C LYS A 135 -10.03 -11.14 5.79
N ASN A 136 -10.02 -11.53 4.51
CA ASN A 136 -10.59 -12.79 4.03
C ASN A 136 -9.85 -14.03 4.58
N GLN A 137 -8.59 -13.89 5.01
CA GLN A 137 -7.84 -14.95 5.69
C GLN A 137 -8.12 -15.01 7.20
N GLY A 138 -9.05 -14.18 7.72
CA GLY A 138 -9.47 -14.18 9.11
C GLY A 138 -8.67 -13.23 10.03
N PHE A 139 -7.85 -12.34 9.49
CA PHE A 139 -7.16 -11.33 10.31
C PHE A 139 -8.13 -10.24 10.73
N GLU A 140 -8.23 -9.98 12.03
CA GLU A 140 -9.15 -8.99 12.59
C GLU A 140 -8.60 -7.57 12.55
N ASN A 141 -7.31 -7.42 12.86
CA ASN A 141 -6.65 -6.12 13.02
C ASN A 141 -5.75 -5.83 11.82
N VAL A 142 -6.33 -5.32 10.73
CA VAL A 142 -5.61 -5.05 9.47
C VAL A 142 -5.63 -3.57 9.17
N TYR A 143 -4.44 -2.99 8.99
CA TYR A 143 -4.21 -1.56 8.79
C TYR A 143 -3.37 -1.33 7.54
N HIS A 144 -3.55 -0.19 6.90
CA HIS A 144 -2.67 0.22 5.81
C HIS A 144 -2.50 1.73 5.73
N LEU A 145 -1.31 2.13 5.28
CA LEU A 145 -0.90 3.53 5.20
C LEU A 145 -1.70 4.28 4.13
N LYS A 146 -2.49 5.27 4.56
CA LYS A 146 -3.28 6.12 3.66
C LYS A 146 -2.38 6.97 2.77
N GLY A 147 -2.54 6.84 1.46
CA GLY A 147 -1.71 7.52 0.46
C GLY A 147 -0.30 6.95 0.29
N GLY A 148 0.03 5.88 1.03
CA GLY A 148 1.29 5.15 0.91
C GLY A 148 2.53 5.94 1.34
N ILE A 149 3.70 5.42 0.94
CA ILE A 149 5.00 6.00 1.26
C ILE A 149 5.12 7.44 0.79
N LEU A 150 4.63 7.75 -0.41
CA LEU A 150 4.75 9.09 -0.96
C LEU A 150 4.07 10.14 -0.08
N LYS A 151 2.88 9.83 0.43
CA LYS A 151 2.17 10.73 1.33
C LYS A 151 2.87 10.83 2.69
N TYR A 152 3.38 9.73 3.21
CA TYR A 152 4.14 9.71 4.45
C TYR A 152 5.39 10.60 4.36
N LEU A 153 6.16 10.51 3.28
CA LEU A 153 7.37 11.32 3.08
C LEU A 153 7.08 12.81 2.84
N GLU A 154 5.87 13.16 2.38
CA GLU A 154 5.43 14.55 2.25
C GLU A 154 4.99 15.16 3.58
N GLU A 155 4.33 14.39 4.44
CA GLU A 155 3.69 14.91 5.66
C GLU A 155 4.55 14.76 6.92
N ILE A 156 5.46 13.77 6.95
CA ILE A 156 6.27 13.48 8.14
C ILE A 156 7.64 14.15 8.03
N ASP A 157 8.00 14.92 9.07
CA ASP A 157 9.33 15.53 9.17
C ASP A 157 10.42 14.46 9.10
N LYS A 158 11.52 14.75 8.38
CA LYS A 158 12.65 13.84 8.22
C LYS A 158 13.24 13.32 9.52
N LYS A 159 13.18 14.12 10.60
CA LYS A 159 13.68 13.73 11.93
C LYS A 159 12.78 12.71 12.63
N GLN A 160 11.51 12.66 12.28
CA GLN A 160 10.52 11.73 12.83
C GLN A 160 10.27 10.55 11.89
N SER A 161 10.80 10.61 10.67
CA SER A 161 10.60 9.57 9.67
C SER A 161 11.26 8.27 10.09
N LYS A 162 10.50 7.18 10.00
CA LYS A 162 10.97 5.80 10.17
C LYS A 162 11.32 5.14 8.82
N TRP A 163 11.26 5.90 7.75
CA TRP A 163 11.64 5.45 6.41
C TRP A 163 13.15 5.57 6.22
N GLU A 164 13.75 4.53 5.64
CA GLU A 164 15.16 4.52 5.25
C GLU A 164 15.31 4.30 3.74
N GLY A 165 16.24 5.02 3.14
CA GLY A 165 16.55 4.97 1.71
C GLY A 165 15.61 5.80 0.84
N GLU A 166 15.53 5.42 -0.44
CA GLU A 166 14.76 6.12 -1.47
C GLU A 166 13.42 5.44 -1.73
N CYS A 167 12.45 6.18 -2.28
CA CYS A 167 11.18 5.61 -2.69
C CYS A 167 11.12 5.44 -4.20
N PHE A 168 10.97 4.20 -4.67
CA PHE A 168 10.78 3.91 -6.09
C PHE A 168 9.47 4.53 -6.60
N VAL A 169 9.56 5.29 -7.67
CA VAL A 169 8.42 5.79 -8.43
C VAL A 169 8.44 5.20 -9.85
N PHE A 170 7.25 5.10 -10.48
CA PHE A 170 7.10 4.43 -11.77
C PHE A 170 7.19 5.40 -12.97
N ASP A 171 7.88 6.51 -12.79
CA ASP A 171 8.11 7.54 -13.82
C ASP A 171 9.51 8.15 -13.68
N ASP A 172 9.86 9.07 -14.57
CA ASP A 172 11.19 9.65 -14.66
C ASP A 172 11.40 10.92 -13.77
N ARG A 173 10.65 11.02 -12.69
CA ARG A 173 10.77 12.13 -11.72
C ARG A 173 11.94 11.97 -10.79
#